data_41eb279471e7b9f1570c73b770c90b31
#
_entry.id   41eb279471e7b9f1570c73b770c90b31
#
_cell.length_a   1.000
_cell.length_b   1.000
_cell.length_c   1.000
_cell.angle_alpha   90.00
_cell.angle_beta   90.00
_cell.angle_gamma   90.00
#
_symmetry.space_group_name_H-M   'P 1'
#
loop_
_entity.id
_entity.type
_entity.pdbx_description
1 polymer ?
#
loop_
_entity_poly.entity_id
_entity_poly.type
_entity_poly.pdbx_seq_one_letter_code
_entity_poly.pdbx_strand_id
1 'polypeptide(L)'
;MIIAIDFDGTITKEHKYPEVGEIEDKTIEVLKKLQKKHTICLWTCRKGKPLELAVQTLKDKGVNFEWVNDTPYSDDRRKIIADLYIDDRAFGGITDWDVIEEHLC
;
A
#
# COMPACT_ATOMS: atom_id res chain seq x y z
N MET A 1 -10.62 9.81 2.11
CA MET A 1 -10.65 9.02 0.86
C MET A 1 -10.32 7.56 1.14
N ILE A 2 -10.65 6.72 0.21
CA ILE A 2 -10.18 5.33 0.18
C ILE A 2 -9.01 5.25 -0.80
N ILE A 3 -7.84 4.87 -0.32
CA ILE A 3 -6.60 4.84 -1.09
C ILE A 3 -6.10 3.40 -1.17
N ALA A 4 -5.99 2.88 -2.39
CA ALA A 4 -5.43 1.56 -2.64
C ALA A 4 -3.93 1.71 -2.96
N ILE A 5 -3.10 1.00 -2.22
CA ILE A 5 -1.63 1.15 -2.29
C ILE A 5 -1.00 -0.19 -2.65
N ASP A 6 -0.23 -0.19 -3.73
CA ASP A 6 0.56 -1.34 -4.15
C ASP A 6 1.73 -1.57 -3.18
N PHE A 7 2.23 -2.80 -3.11
CA PHE A 7 3.29 -3.16 -2.16
C PHE A 7 4.68 -3.19 -2.83
N ASP A 8 4.94 -4.18 -3.70
CA ASP A 8 6.27 -4.37 -4.29
C ASP A 8 6.62 -3.24 -5.27
N GLY A 9 7.70 -2.53 -5.01
CA GLY A 9 8.15 -1.39 -5.83
C GLY A 9 7.43 -0.09 -5.53
N THR A 10 6.45 -0.06 -4.64
CA THR A 10 5.73 1.14 -4.21
C THR A 10 5.98 1.41 -2.73
N ILE A 11 5.54 0.52 -1.86
CA ILE A 11 5.88 0.58 -0.42
C ILE A 11 7.32 0.14 -0.22
N THR A 12 7.73 -0.96 -0.86
CA THR A 12 9.13 -1.36 -0.88
C THR A 12 9.88 -0.61 -1.97
N LYS A 13 11.17 -0.37 -1.79
CA LYS A 13 12.02 0.31 -2.77
C LYS A 13 12.17 -0.50 -4.06
N GLU A 14 12.13 -1.82 -3.95
CA GLU A 14 12.44 -2.72 -5.07
C GLU A 14 11.58 -3.97 -5.02
N HIS A 15 11.49 -4.63 -6.16
CA HIS A 15 10.77 -5.88 -6.30
C HIS A 15 11.67 -7.04 -5.86
N LYS A 16 11.38 -7.65 -4.72
CA LYS A 16 12.12 -8.82 -4.20
C LYS A 16 11.23 -10.02 -3.92
N TYR A 17 10.04 -10.04 -4.49
CA TYR A 17 9.13 -11.17 -4.33
C TYR A 17 9.85 -12.53 -4.53
N PRO A 18 9.63 -13.54 -3.68
CA PRO A 18 8.64 -13.61 -2.60
C PRO A 18 9.07 -12.94 -1.30
N GLU A 19 10.29 -12.48 -1.20
CA GLU A 19 10.82 -11.79 -0.05
C GLU A 19 10.31 -10.35 -0.01
N VAL A 20 10.48 -9.69 1.13
CA VAL A 20 10.10 -8.29 1.29
C VAL A 20 11.32 -7.41 1.07
N GLY A 21 11.24 -6.51 0.08
CA GLY A 21 12.27 -5.52 -0.16
C GLY A 21 12.36 -4.48 0.96
N GLU A 22 13.37 -3.63 0.89
CA GLU A 22 13.56 -2.56 1.86
C GLU A 22 12.36 -1.61 1.87
N ILE A 23 11.92 -1.23 3.07
CA ILE A 23 10.91 -0.19 3.28
C ILE A 23 11.57 0.97 4.01
N GLU A 24 11.59 2.13 3.39
CA GLU A 24 12.21 3.30 3.98
C GLU A 24 11.43 3.84 5.17
N ASP A 25 12.11 4.43 6.14
CA ASP A 25 11.46 5.01 7.32
C ASP A 25 10.46 6.10 6.93
N LYS A 26 10.79 6.90 5.91
CA LYS A 26 9.87 7.92 5.38
C LYS A 26 8.56 7.32 4.88
N THR A 27 8.64 6.21 4.19
CA THR A 27 7.45 5.50 3.69
C THR A 27 6.55 5.09 4.85
N ILE A 28 7.12 4.53 5.90
CA ILE A 28 6.37 4.12 7.09
C ILE A 28 5.74 5.34 7.78
N GLU A 29 6.49 6.43 7.90
CA GLU A 29 5.99 7.67 8.49
C GLU A 29 4.75 8.19 7.75
N VAL A 30 4.82 8.22 6.42
CA VAL A 30 3.70 8.69 5.59
C VAL A 30 2.52 7.75 5.65
N LEU A 31 2.75 6.43 5.60
CA LEU A 31 1.68 5.44 5.74
C LEU A 31 0.93 5.58 7.07
N LYS A 32 1.66 5.85 8.15
CA LYS A 32 1.04 6.10 9.46
C LYS A 32 0.16 7.35 9.45
N LYS A 33 0.58 8.40 8.76
CA LYS A 33 -0.22 9.61 8.60
C LYS A 33 -1.46 9.35 7.76
N LEU A 34 -1.30 8.62 6.66
CA LEU A 34 -2.42 8.27 5.78
C LEU A 34 -3.47 7.44 6.49
N GLN A 35 -3.07 6.44 7.28
CA GLN A 35 -4.05 5.58 7.96
C GLN A 35 -4.87 6.34 9.03
N LYS A 36 -4.37 7.47 9.51
CA LYS A 36 -5.12 8.33 10.46
C LYS A 36 -6.15 9.20 9.75
N LYS A 37 -5.90 9.56 8.51
CA LYS A 37 -6.70 10.53 7.74
C LYS A 37 -7.62 9.88 6.71
N HIS A 38 -7.22 8.72 6.22
CA HIS A 38 -7.88 8.01 5.12
C HIS A 38 -8.06 6.55 5.46
N THR A 39 -8.89 5.87 4.70
CA THR A 39 -8.93 4.41 4.69
C THR A 39 -7.89 3.94 3.69
N ILE A 40 -6.88 3.19 4.14
CA ILE A 40 -5.87 2.64 3.26
C ILE A 40 -6.11 1.15 3.05
N CYS A 41 -5.94 0.71 1.80
CA CYS A 41 -6.13 -0.67 1.38
C CYS A 41 -4.86 -1.15 0.71
N LEU A 42 -4.41 -2.36 1.04
CA LEU A 42 -3.29 -2.97 0.34
C LEU A 42 -3.80 -3.60 -0.96
N TRP A 43 -3.19 -3.22 -2.08
CA TRP A 43 -3.57 -3.71 -3.40
C TRP A 43 -2.36 -4.37 -4.05
N THR A 44 -2.27 -5.71 -4.00
CA THR A 44 -1.05 -6.43 -4.37
C THR A 44 -1.37 -7.73 -5.10
N CYS A 45 -0.44 -8.16 -5.96
CA CYS A 45 -0.50 -9.48 -6.59
C CYS A 45 -0.11 -10.60 -5.62
N ARG A 46 0.43 -10.27 -4.45
CA ARG A 46 0.81 -11.27 -3.47
C ARG A 46 -0.41 -12.03 -2.93
N LYS A 47 -0.21 -13.31 -2.65
CA LYS A 47 -1.20 -14.18 -2.01
C LYS A 47 -0.48 -15.20 -1.13
N GLY A 48 -1.22 -15.89 -0.28
CA GLY A 48 -0.65 -16.93 0.59
C GLY A 48 0.44 -16.40 1.52
N LYS A 49 1.49 -17.19 1.73
CA LYS A 49 2.58 -16.84 2.66
C LYS A 49 3.31 -15.55 2.30
N PRO A 50 3.65 -15.26 1.04
CA PRO A 50 4.24 -13.96 0.69
C PRO A 50 3.37 -12.76 1.06
N LEU A 51 2.05 -12.89 0.96
CA LEU A 51 1.11 -11.85 1.39
C LEU A 51 1.10 -11.70 2.91
N GLU A 52 1.06 -12.81 3.64
CA GLU A 52 1.11 -12.81 5.09
C GLU A 52 2.39 -12.13 5.59
N LEU A 53 3.51 -12.42 4.96
CA LEU A 53 4.80 -11.80 5.29
C LEU A 53 4.77 -10.29 5.08
N ALA A 54 4.22 -9.82 3.97
CA ALA A 54 4.11 -8.40 3.67
C ALA A 54 3.25 -7.68 4.72
N VAL A 55 2.07 -8.22 5.00
CA VAL A 55 1.15 -7.64 5.98
C VAL A 55 1.77 -7.62 7.39
N GLN A 56 2.43 -8.71 7.78
CA GLN A 56 3.08 -8.80 9.09
C GLN A 56 4.25 -7.83 9.22
N THR A 57 5.06 -7.69 8.16
CA THR A 57 6.17 -6.74 8.14
C THR A 57 5.67 -5.31 8.37
N LEU A 58 4.59 -4.92 7.70
CA LEU A 58 3.99 -3.60 7.88
C LEU A 58 3.40 -3.43 9.29
N LYS A 59 2.73 -4.44 9.78
CA LYS A 59 2.12 -4.45 11.12
C LYS A 59 3.18 -4.26 12.20
N ASP A 60 4.31 -4.95 12.07
CA ASP A 60 5.44 -4.83 13.00
C ASP A 60 6.02 -3.40 13.00
N LYS A 61 5.86 -2.67 11.93
CA LYS A 61 6.28 -1.27 11.80
C LYS A 61 5.19 -0.26 12.17
N GLY A 62 4.03 -0.74 12.61
CA GLY A 62 2.93 0.11 13.05
C GLY A 62 1.95 0.52 11.96
N VAL A 63 2.00 -0.11 10.81
CA VAL A 63 1.06 0.13 9.70
C VAL A 63 0.11 -1.06 9.59
N ASN A 64 -1.17 -0.81 9.87
CA ASN A 64 -2.19 -1.85 9.85
C ASN A 64 -3.16 -1.63 8.70
N PHE A 65 -3.14 -2.52 7.71
CA PHE A 65 -4.11 -2.52 6.62
C PHE A 65 -5.30 -3.39 7.00
N GLU A 66 -6.44 -2.77 7.27
CA GLU A 66 -7.69 -3.50 7.53
C GLU A 66 -8.22 -4.17 6.27
N TRP A 67 -7.91 -3.59 5.12
CA TRP A 67 -8.36 -4.05 3.81
C TRP A 67 -7.18 -4.53 2.99
N VAL A 68 -7.24 -5.75 2.52
CA VAL A 68 -6.20 -6.37 1.68
C VAL A 68 -6.88 -6.91 0.43
N ASN A 69 -6.53 -6.35 -0.73
CA ASN A 69 -7.14 -6.68 -2.02
C ASN A 69 -8.67 -6.54 -2.02
N ASP A 70 -9.16 -5.64 -1.18
CA ASP A 70 -10.57 -5.34 -1.02
C ASP A 70 -10.72 -3.93 -0.48
N THR A 71 -11.93 -3.38 -0.49
CA THR A 71 -12.26 -2.06 0.07
C THR A 71 -13.63 -2.11 0.74
N PRO A 72 -14.00 -1.07 1.53
CA PRO A 72 -15.36 -0.95 2.06
C PRO A 72 -16.47 -0.95 1.00
N TYR A 73 -16.14 -0.64 -0.25
CA TYR A 73 -17.11 -0.67 -1.36
C TYR A 73 -17.43 -2.06 -1.87
N SER A 74 -16.89 -3.07 -1.26
CA SER A 74 -17.03 -4.50 -1.55
C SER A 74 -18.09 -4.89 -2.60
N ASP A 75 -17.64 -5.43 -3.74
CA ASP A 75 -18.44 -6.18 -4.69
C ASP A 75 -17.55 -7.23 -5.36
N ASP A 76 -18.09 -8.04 -6.28
CA ASP A 76 -17.37 -9.13 -6.91
C ASP A 76 -16.40 -8.69 -8.02
N ARG A 77 -16.05 -7.43 -8.10
CA ARG A 77 -15.16 -6.91 -9.14
C ARG A 77 -13.71 -7.29 -8.85
N ARG A 78 -12.96 -7.63 -9.90
CA ARG A 78 -11.55 -7.96 -9.79
C ARG A 78 -10.71 -6.77 -9.35
N LYS A 79 -10.96 -5.61 -9.95
CA LYS A 79 -10.30 -4.38 -9.53
C LYS A 79 -11.07 -3.80 -8.36
N ILE A 80 -10.39 -3.64 -7.23
CA ILE A 80 -11.01 -3.03 -6.04
C ILE A 80 -11.36 -1.57 -6.32
N ILE A 81 -12.46 -1.12 -5.75
CA ILE A 81 -12.93 0.26 -5.93
C ILE A 81 -12.27 1.13 -4.88
N ALA A 82 -11.50 2.13 -5.31
CA ALA A 82 -10.86 3.11 -4.45
C ALA A 82 -11.00 4.50 -5.07
N ASP A 83 -10.82 5.53 -4.24
CA ASP A 83 -10.81 6.92 -4.73
C ASP A 83 -9.49 7.25 -5.42
N LEU A 84 -8.40 6.61 -4.98
CA LEU A 84 -7.06 6.84 -5.50
C LEU A 84 -6.25 5.55 -5.43
N TYR A 85 -5.40 5.33 -6.42
CA TYR A 85 -4.46 4.21 -6.46
C TYR A 85 -3.04 4.74 -6.50
N ILE A 86 -2.18 4.21 -5.61
CA ILE A 86 -0.74 4.50 -5.61
C ILE A 86 -0.02 3.22 -6.03
N ASP A 87 0.58 3.25 -7.23
CA ASP A 87 1.16 2.08 -7.87
C ASP A 87 2.30 2.51 -8.79
N ASP A 88 3.48 1.90 -8.63
CA ASP A 88 4.68 2.19 -9.43
C ASP A 88 4.51 1.83 -10.91
N ARG A 89 3.61 0.92 -11.23
CA ARG A 89 3.34 0.47 -12.60
C ARG A 89 2.21 1.22 -13.30
N ALA A 90 1.58 2.18 -12.62
CA ALA A 90 0.62 3.05 -13.27
C ALA A 90 1.35 4.03 -14.21
N PHE A 91 0.72 4.42 -15.30
CA PHE A 91 1.27 5.45 -16.18
C PHE A 91 1.43 6.75 -15.38
N GLY A 92 2.64 7.30 -15.32
CA GLY A 92 2.96 8.44 -14.47
C GLY A 92 3.09 8.11 -12.99
N GLY A 93 3.09 6.82 -12.61
CA GLY A 93 3.02 6.35 -11.22
C GLY A 93 3.98 7.04 -10.27
N ILE A 94 3.44 7.94 -9.44
CA ILE A 94 4.21 8.67 -8.44
C ILE A 94 4.32 7.82 -7.18
N THR A 95 5.56 7.45 -6.85
CA THR A 95 5.88 6.67 -5.66
C THR A 95 6.90 7.37 -4.77
N ASP A 96 7.10 8.66 -4.99
CA ASP A 96 7.89 9.51 -4.10
C ASP A 96 7.04 9.86 -2.87
N TRP A 97 7.41 9.32 -1.73
CA TRP A 97 6.62 9.47 -0.50
C TRP A 97 6.66 10.89 0.07
N ASP A 98 7.62 11.71 -0.31
CA ASP A 98 7.61 13.14 0.03
C ASP A 98 6.49 13.87 -0.75
N VAL A 99 6.36 13.56 -2.02
CA VAL A 99 5.28 14.11 -2.87
C VAL A 99 3.91 13.62 -2.40
N ILE A 100 3.80 12.34 -2.06
CA ILE A 100 2.56 11.75 -1.54
C ILE A 100 2.16 12.42 -0.23
N GLU A 101 3.11 12.64 0.66
CA GLU A 101 2.85 13.35 1.93
C GLU A 101 2.33 14.76 1.67
N GLU A 102 2.97 15.49 0.76
CA GLU A 102 2.60 16.87 0.41
C GLU A 102 1.17 16.98 -0.09
N HIS A 103 0.74 16.02 -0.90
CA HIS A 103 -0.58 16.08 -1.54
C HIS A 103 -1.71 15.43 -0.72
N LEU A 104 -1.41 14.43 0.10
CA LEU A 104 -2.43 13.61 0.75
C LEU A 104 -2.46 13.73 2.29
N CYS A 105 -1.41 14.20 2.89
CA CYS A 105 -1.34 14.47 4.31
C CYS A 105 -1.43 15.99 4.57
#